data_8d103b2dcfe8563b0e33e7019fad8fd8
#
_entry.id   8d103b2dcfe8563b0e33e7019fad8fd8
#
_cell.length_a   1.000
_cell.length_b   1.000
_cell.length_c   1.000
_cell.angle_alpha   90.00
_cell.angle_beta   90.00
_cell.angle_gamma   90.00
#
_symmetry.space_group_name_H-M   'P 1'
#
loop_
_entity.id
_entity.type
_entity.pdbx_description
1 polymer ?
#
loop_
_entity_poly.entity_id
_entity_poly.type
_entity_poly.pdbx_seq_one_letter_code
_entity_poly.pdbx_strand_id
1 'polypeptide(L)'
;MVRELGENLRRGMRWGLAAAGCVALVAAAGCVVNESKPLPKVNPIQADRQIPQDELLDVVVHPLDPGIPPNLDPKALDKQRINPDIRKAESRYVATLLRSTLETSGQWGAVRVAPESAQFIDVIVAGKIVESTGAKLALDITVKDSTGRVWINARRYQTPPDTGSYKTDAALKARDPFQNLYSAVANDMVAARDALQGADRRDIRRVTQLEFANDLAPTAMGGYLAKDPKGLVKVARLPATDDPIATRVERIRQRDAGVIDTVNGYYANFSDQMNASYGQWRRASFEEIEKEQRALNQARTRTYLGAAAVLASVFVPNQCSPYDYNCQRVQSAARYGGAIGGTAAFLSGLKKYADAKVHAQALKEMSETFQSEVAPQVIDVEGRTLKLTGTAEEQYREWRRLLHELYLEENGTPVQVAPEATPPVPPVPVAADAAR
;
A
#
# COMPACT_ATOMS: atom_id res chain seq x y z
N MET A 1 -57.16 19.07 56.03
CA MET A 1 -57.64 18.52 54.75
C MET A 1 -57.22 19.35 53.54
N VAL A 2 -57.22 20.71 53.54
CA VAL A 2 -56.77 21.51 52.36
C VAL A 2 -55.28 21.64 52.23
N ARG A 3 -54.46 21.46 53.27
CA ARG A 3 -52.97 21.55 53.25
C ARG A 3 -52.32 20.30 52.67
N GLU A 4 -52.85 19.12 52.90
CA GLU A 4 -52.31 17.86 52.39
C GLU A 4 -52.52 17.66 50.86
N LEU A 5 -53.67 18.19 50.35
CA LEU A 5 -53.92 18.19 48.91
C LEU A 5 -52.91 19.04 48.14
N GLY A 6 -52.46 20.20 48.71
CA GLY A 6 -51.49 21.06 48.09
C GLY A 6 -50.04 20.49 47.98
N GLU A 7 -49.67 19.70 48.98
CA GLU A 7 -48.31 19.06 48.95
C GLU A 7 -48.26 17.87 48.00
N ASN A 8 -49.33 17.10 47.88
CA ASN A 8 -49.38 15.99 46.92
C ASN A 8 -49.43 16.46 45.47
N LEU A 9 -50.13 17.59 45.18
CA LEU A 9 -50.09 18.20 43.86
C LEU A 9 -48.67 18.74 43.48
N ARG A 10 -47.98 19.38 44.42
CA ARG A 10 -46.62 19.87 44.21
C ARG A 10 -45.61 18.74 44.05
N ARG A 11 -45.75 17.63 44.74
CA ARG A 11 -44.90 16.43 44.50
C ARG A 11 -45.17 15.81 43.15
N GLY A 12 -46.43 15.61 42.74
CA GLY A 12 -46.76 15.07 41.41
C GLY A 12 -46.20 15.92 40.26
N MET A 13 -46.29 17.27 40.39
CA MET A 13 -45.78 18.19 39.36
C MET A 13 -44.23 18.23 39.26
N ARG A 14 -43.53 18.06 40.40
CA ARG A 14 -42.04 17.97 40.42
C ARG A 14 -41.56 16.64 39.80
N TRP A 15 -42.30 15.55 39.99
CA TRP A 15 -41.98 14.25 39.38
C TRP A 15 -42.28 14.23 37.87
N GLY A 16 -43.39 14.86 37.46
CA GLY A 16 -43.73 15.01 36.03
C GLY A 16 -42.71 15.86 35.27
N LEU A 17 -42.19 16.94 35.87
CA LEU A 17 -41.12 17.77 35.26
C LEU A 17 -39.77 17.05 35.21
N ALA A 18 -39.45 16.24 36.23
CA ALA A 18 -38.22 15.44 36.21
C ALA A 18 -38.27 14.33 35.14
N ALA A 19 -39.41 13.64 34.99
CA ALA A 19 -39.60 12.63 33.95
C ALA A 19 -39.59 13.24 32.54
N ALA A 20 -40.22 14.41 32.34
CA ALA A 20 -40.19 15.13 31.07
C ALA A 20 -38.78 15.62 30.72
N GLY A 21 -37.99 16.05 31.72
CA GLY A 21 -36.58 16.44 31.57
C GLY A 21 -35.68 15.27 31.16
N CYS A 22 -35.89 14.07 31.71
CA CYS A 22 -35.13 12.88 31.31
C CYS A 22 -35.48 12.41 29.90
N VAL A 23 -36.73 12.49 29.47
CA VAL A 23 -37.15 12.15 28.10
C VAL A 23 -36.61 13.15 27.09
N ALA A 24 -36.56 14.44 27.40
CA ALA A 24 -35.98 15.47 26.56
C ALA A 24 -34.46 15.33 26.41
N LEU A 25 -33.73 14.92 27.46
CA LEU A 25 -32.30 14.62 27.45
C LEU A 25 -31.97 13.39 26.59
N VAL A 26 -32.82 12.36 26.60
CA VAL A 26 -32.66 11.15 25.78
C VAL A 26 -32.96 11.44 24.30
N ALA A 27 -33.93 12.32 24.00
CA ALA A 27 -34.26 12.75 22.65
C ALA A 27 -33.15 13.65 22.06
N ALA A 28 -32.45 14.46 22.86
CA ALA A 28 -31.33 15.29 22.43
C ALA A 28 -30.04 14.49 22.15
N ALA A 29 -29.89 13.29 22.74
CA ALA A 29 -28.74 12.41 22.47
C ALA A 29 -28.85 11.62 21.14
N GLY A 30 -29.96 11.77 20.40
CA GLY A 30 -30.35 10.91 19.26
C GLY A 30 -29.83 11.28 17.87
N CYS A 31 -29.10 12.37 17.68
CA CYS A 31 -28.59 12.74 16.37
C CYS A 31 -27.14 13.19 16.42
N VAL A 32 -26.22 12.30 16.75
CA VAL A 32 -24.85 12.47 16.30
C VAL A 32 -24.82 12.00 14.85
N VAL A 33 -25.16 12.88 13.92
CA VAL A 33 -24.78 12.73 12.52
C VAL A 33 -23.27 12.89 12.51
N ASN A 34 -22.56 11.77 12.43
CA ASN A 34 -21.15 11.78 12.11
C ASN A 34 -21.03 12.19 10.62
N GLU A 35 -21.15 13.50 10.35
CA GLU A 35 -20.64 14.05 9.11
C GLU A 35 -19.13 13.83 9.13
N SER A 36 -18.67 12.83 8.40
CA SER A 36 -17.25 12.68 8.14
C SER A 36 -16.77 13.93 7.38
N LYS A 37 -16.16 14.87 8.10
CA LYS A 37 -15.56 16.04 7.46
C LYS A 37 -14.57 15.55 6.40
N PRO A 38 -14.63 16.07 5.18
CA PRO A 38 -13.63 15.73 4.16
C PRO A 38 -12.24 15.95 4.73
N LEU A 39 -11.35 14.99 4.50
CA LEU A 39 -9.95 15.14 4.90
C LEU A 39 -9.32 16.34 4.19
N PRO A 40 -8.50 17.14 4.86
CA PRO A 40 -7.70 18.16 4.20
C PRO A 40 -6.86 17.50 3.11
N LYS A 41 -6.88 18.06 1.91
CA LYS A 41 -6.07 17.53 0.81
C LYS A 41 -4.60 17.85 1.06
N VAL A 42 -3.76 16.81 1.06
CA VAL A 42 -2.31 16.93 1.05
C VAL A 42 -1.88 16.79 -0.41
N ASN A 43 -1.19 17.79 -0.93
CA ASN A 43 -0.61 17.76 -2.27
C ASN A 43 0.91 17.59 -2.18
N PRO A 44 1.56 16.97 -3.17
CA PRO A 44 3.00 16.92 -3.23
C PRO A 44 3.55 18.33 -3.46
N ILE A 45 4.63 18.65 -2.77
CA ILE A 45 5.36 19.92 -2.94
C ILE A 45 5.95 19.93 -4.35
N GLN A 46 5.52 20.91 -5.14
CA GLN A 46 6.00 21.09 -6.51
C GLN A 46 7.35 21.80 -6.51
N ALA A 47 8.19 21.49 -7.50
CA ALA A 47 9.41 22.24 -7.74
C ALA A 47 9.05 23.67 -8.17
N ASP A 48 9.56 24.67 -7.47
CA ASP A 48 9.36 26.10 -7.74
C ASP A 48 10.46 26.69 -8.62
N ARG A 49 11.53 25.93 -8.85
CA ARG A 49 12.69 26.30 -9.66
C ARG A 49 13.30 25.06 -10.33
N GLN A 50 14.06 25.31 -11.37
CA GLN A 50 14.84 24.26 -12.01
C GLN A 50 16.00 23.80 -11.08
N ILE A 51 16.02 22.51 -10.75
CA ILE A 51 17.09 21.91 -9.98
C ILE A 51 18.28 21.68 -10.91
N PRO A 52 19.52 22.03 -10.50
CA PRO A 52 20.70 21.73 -11.28
C PRO A 52 20.81 20.24 -11.62
N GLN A 53 21.20 19.93 -12.86
CA GLN A 53 21.25 18.56 -13.37
C GLN A 53 22.14 17.63 -12.53
N ASP A 54 23.23 18.15 -11.96
CA ASP A 54 24.16 17.42 -11.10
C ASP A 54 23.65 17.20 -9.67
N GLU A 55 22.56 17.89 -9.27
CA GLU A 55 21.87 17.74 -7.99
C GLU A 55 20.51 17.04 -8.13
N LEU A 56 20.08 16.75 -9.36
CA LEU A 56 18.80 16.12 -9.66
C LEU A 56 18.93 14.61 -9.49
N LEU A 57 18.45 14.09 -8.37
CA LEU A 57 18.59 12.68 -7.99
C LEU A 57 17.54 11.80 -8.65
N ASP A 58 17.96 10.65 -9.16
CA ASP A 58 17.08 9.60 -9.68
C ASP A 58 16.54 8.76 -8.54
N VAL A 59 15.26 8.35 -8.63
CA VAL A 59 14.57 7.61 -7.58
C VAL A 59 14.03 6.30 -8.12
N VAL A 60 14.23 5.22 -7.38
CA VAL A 60 13.54 3.95 -7.61
C VAL A 60 12.63 3.65 -6.42
N VAL A 61 11.39 3.28 -6.73
CA VAL A 61 10.44 2.72 -5.77
C VAL A 61 10.39 1.21 -6.03
N HIS A 62 10.82 0.41 -5.06
CA HIS A 62 10.66 -1.04 -5.15
C HIS A 62 9.21 -1.45 -4.91
N PRO A 63 8.70 -2.53 -5.53
CA PRO A 63 7.46 -3.15 -5.09
C PRO A 63 7.50 -3.36 -3.58
N LEU A 64 6.42 -2.99 -2.87
CA LEU A 64 6.41 -3.07 -1.42
C LEU A 64 6.29 -4.53 -0.94
N ASP A 65 6.87 -4.85 0.21
CA ASP A 65 6.52 -6.10 0.91
C ASP A 65 4.99 -6.14 1.10
N PRO A 66 4.29 -7.16 0.59
CA PRO A 66 2.83 -7.26 0.71
C PRO A 66 2.34 -7.41 2.16
N GLY A 67 3.24 -7.62 3.11
CA GLY A 67 2.90 -7.70 4.53
C GLY A 67 2.02 -8.90 4.88
N ILE A 68 2.17 -10.01 4.16
CA ILE A 68 1.42 -11.24 4.40
C ILE A 68 2.15 -12.04 5.49
N PRO A 69 1.51 -12.30 6.65
CA PRO A 69 2.12 -13.12 7.68
C PRO A 69 2.38 -14.56 7.19
N PRO A 70 3.59 -15.11 7.37
CA PRO A 70 3.99 -16.37 6.72
C PRO A 70 3.27 -17.62 7.25
N ASN A 71 2.70 -17.59 8.45
CA ASN A 71 2.20 -18.80 9.14
C ASN A 71 0.73 -18.69 9.57
N LEU A 72 -0.06 -17.82 8.99
CA LEU A 72 -1.48 -17.73 9.31
C LEU A 72 -2.31 -18.60 8.35
N ASP A 73 -3.28 -19.31 8.94
CA ASP A 73 -4.25 -20.05 8.15
C ASP A 73 -5.22 -19.09 7.43
N PRO A 74 -5.93 -19.55 6.37
CA PRO A 74 -6.84 -18.70 5.59
C PRO A 74 -7.92 -18.00 6.45
N LYS A 75 -8.43 -18.65 7.50
CA LYS A 75 -9.45 -18.05 8.37
C LYS A 75 -8.88 -16.94 9.24
N ALA A 76 -7.62 -17.08 9.68
CA ALA A 76 -6.93 -16.05 10.44
C ALA A 76 -6.59 -14.84 9.56
N LEU A 77 -6.22 -15.06 8.28
CA LEU A 77 -6.04 -14.00 7.29
C LEU A 77 -7.34 -13.24 7.01
N ASP A 78 -8.45 -13.97 6.78
CA ASP A 78 -9.78 -13.38 6.58
C ASP A 78 -10.20 -12.53 7.79
N LYS A 79 -9.98 -13.02 9.00
CA LYS A 79 -10.28 -12.28 10.23
C LYS A 79 -9.48 -10.98 10.33
N GLN A 80 -8.27 -10.96 9.81
CA GLN A 80 -7.42 -9.76 9.72
C GLN A 80 -7.68 -8.95 8.43
N ARG A 81 -8.63 -9.38 7.59
CA ARG A 81 -8.94 -8.76 6.29
C ARG A 81 -7.74 -8.71 5.34
N ILE A 82 -6.91 -9.74 5.40
CA ILE A 82 -5.76 -9.91 4.51
C ILE A 82 -6.15 -10.89 3.41
N ASN A 83 -6.26 -10.39 2.19
CA ASN A 83 -6.34 -11.22 1.00
C ASN A 83 -4.93 -11.28 0.36
N PRO A 84 -4.26 -12.44 0.35
CA PRO A 84 -2.89 -12.56 -0.14
C PRO A 84 -2.73 -12.13 -1.60
N ASP A 85 -3.69 -12.46 -2.47
CA ASP A 85 -3.59 -12.16 -3.89
C ASP A 85 -3.74 -10.66 -4.16
N ILE A 86 -4.68 -10.02 -3.45
CA ILE A 86 -4.83 -8.56 -3.50
C ILE A 86 -3.58 -7.88 -2.96
N ARG A 87 -3.02 -8.34 -1.82
CA ARG A 87 -1.80 -7.77 -1.24
C ARG A 87 -0.59 -7.85 -2.17
N LYS A 88 -0.44 -8.96 -2.90
CA LYS A 88 0.60 -9.09 -3.92
C LYS A 88 0.41 -8.11 -5.08
N ALA A 89 -0.82 -7.90 -5.52
CA ALA A 89 -1.14 -6.91 -6.54
C ALA A 89 -0.91 -5.47 -6.02
N GLU A 90 -1.34 -5.17 -4.79
CA GLU A 90 -1.15 -3.89 -4.11
C GLU A 90 0.32 -3.51 -3.96
N SER A 91 1.20 -4.48 -3.71
CA SER A 91 2.65 -4.29 -3.60
C SER A 91 3.21 -3.46 -4.77
N ARG A 92 2.76 -3.75 -5.99
CA ARG A 92 3.18 -3.08 -7.23
C ARG A 92 2.37 -1.83 -7.52
N TYR A 93 1.06 -1.91 -7.32
CA TYR A 93 0.13 -0.81 -7.55
C TYR A 93 0.48 0.41 -6.68
N VAL A 94 0.70 0.20 -5.37
CA VAL A 94 1.07 1.25 -4.42
C VAL A 94 2.44 1.86 -4.79
N ALA A 95 3.41 1.04 -5.19
CA ALA A 95 4.70 1.52 -5.66
C ALA A 95 4.55 2.42 -6.90
N THR A 96 3.68 2.05 -7.84
CA THR A 96 3.41 2.85 -9.06
C THR A 96 2.73 4.18 -8.72
N LEU A 97 1.78 4.21 -7.77
CA LEU A 97 1.14 5.46 -7.34
C LEU A 97 2.13 6.39 -6.60
N LEU A 98 2.99 5.83 -5.76
CA LEU A 98 4.03 6.61 -5.10
C LEU A 98 5.04 7.15 -6.13
N ARG A 99 5.47 6.33 -7.09
CA ARG A 99 6.31 6.75 -8.22
C ARG A 99 5.65 7.91 -8.97
N SER A 100 4.40 7.79 -9.37
CA SER A 100 3.66 8.83 -10.09
C SER A 100 3.55 10.13 -9.27
N THR A 101 3.34 10.03 -7.95
CA THR A 101 3.29 11.18 -7.05
C THR A 101 4.64 11.89 -6.96
N LEU A 102 5.74 11.14 -6.88
CA LEU A 102 7.09 11.69 -6.88
C LEU A 102 7.44 12.36 -8.23
N GLU A 103 7.12 11.70 -9.34
CA GLU A 103 7.38 12.22 -10.69
C GLU A 103 6.63 13.53 -10.96
N THR A 104 5.33 13.57 -10.63
CA THR A 104 4.49 14.76 -10.83
C THR A 104 4.90 15.94 -9.95
N SER A 105 5.69 15.73 -8.89
CA SER A 105 6.24 16.81 -8.06
C SER A 105 7.31 17.63 -8.77
N GLY A 106 7.94 17.08 -9.82
CA GLY A 106 9.06 17.74 -10.52
C GLY A 106 10.33 17.92 -9.68
N GLN A 107 10.41 17.28 -8.51
CA GLN A 107 11.51 17.44 -7.53
C GLN A 107 12.69 16.50 -7.78
N TRP A 108 12.51 15.52 -8.67
CA TRP A 108 13.43 14.40 -8.87
C TRP A 108 13.84 14.26 -10.33
N GLY A 109 14.93 13.56 -10.59
CA GLY A 109 15.31 13.10 -11.91
C GLY A 109 14.36 12.04 -12.44
N ALA A 110 14.86 10.96 -12.96
CA ALA A 110 14.01 9.85 -13.37
C ALA A 110 13.42 9.13 -12.12
N VAL A 111 12.09 8.96 -12.11
CA VAL A 111 11.39 8.20 -11.07
C VAL A 111 10.82 6.92 -11.66
N ARG A 112 11.23 5.77 -11.13
CA ARG A 112 10.91 4.46 -11.70
C ARG A 112 10.40 3.50 -10.64
N VAL A 113 9.59 2.51 -11.04
CA VAL A 113 9.40 1.28 -10.28
C VAL A 113 10.33 0.24 -10.86
N ALA A 114 11.15 -0.38 -10.03
CA ALA A 114 12.10 -1.40 -10.46
C ALA A 114 12.22 -2.54 -9.44
N PRO A 115 12.67 -3.74 -9.86
CA PRO A 115 12.91 -4.88 -8.98
C PRO A 115 13.90 -4.56 -7.86
N GLU A 116 13.87 -5.36 -6.79
CA GLU A 116 14.76 -5.17 -5.63
C GLU A 116 16.25 -5.33 -5.98
N SER A 117 16.56 -6.08 -7.03
CA SER A 117 17.91 -6.23 -7.56
C SER A 117 18.47 -4.98 -8.25
N ALA A 118 17.65 -3.98 -8.58
CA ALA A 118 18.07 -2.68 -9.09
C ALA A 118 18.56 -1.78 -7.95
N GLN A 119 19.86 -1.88 -7.62
CA GLN A 119 20.43 -1.26 -6.42
C GLN A 119 21.30 -0.01 -6.70
N PHE A 120 21.82 0.15 -7.92
CA PHE A 120 22.72 1.28 -8.25
C PHE A 120 21.92 2.51 -8.68
N ILE A 121 21.20 3.10 -7.74
CA ILE A 121 20.30 4.24 -7.94
C ILE A 121 20.55 5.27 -6.83
N ASP A 122 20.37 6.56 -7.13
CA ASP A 122 20.67 7.65 -6.20
C ASP A 122 19.85 7.56 -4.91
N VAL A 123 18.55 7.27 -5.05
CA VAL A 123 17.63 7.14 -3.91
C VAL A 123 16.70 5.93 -4.10
N ILE A 124 16.65 5.07 -3.13
CA ILE A 124 15.80 3.87 -3.11
C ILE A 124 14.71 4.04 -2.06
N VAL A 125 13.47 3.83 -2.50
CA VAL A 125 12.27 3.77 -1.64
C VAL A 125 11.84 2.32 -1.54
N ALA A 126 11.88 1.77 -0.34
CA ALA A 126 11.35 0.44 -0.01
C ALA A 126 10.26 0.58 1.06
N GLY A 127 9.39 -0.39 1.16
CA GLY A 127 8.34 -0.35 2.17
C GLY A 127 7.61 -1.66 2.35
N LYS A 128 6.68 -1.63 3.32
CA LYS A 128 5.81 -2.76 3.65
C LYS A 128 4.37 -2.29 3.80
N ILE A 129 3.42 -3.04 3.26
CA ILE A 129 2.00 -2.84 3.48
C ILE A 129 1.64 -3.43 4.84
N VAL A 130 1.27 -2.57 5.77
CA VAL A 130 0.88 -3.00 7.13
C VAL A 130 -0.61 -3.29 7.20
N GLU A 131 -1.40 -2.37 6.65
CA GLU A 131 -2.84 -2.50 6.57
C GLU A 131 -3.30 -1.91 5.23
N SER A 132 -4.13 -2.63 4.51
CA SER A 132 -4.80 -2.14 3.32
C SER A 132 -6.22 -2.70 3.28
N THR A 133 -7.16 -1.79 3.38
CA THR A 133 -8.59 -2.02 3.24
C THR A 133 -9.20 -0.84 2.50
N GLY A 134 -10.47 -0.94 2.10
CA GLY A 134 -11.17 0.24 1.57
C GLY A 134 -11.26 1.41 2.55
N ALA A 135 -11.16 1.14 3.87
CA ALA A 135 -11.32 2.14 4.92
C ALA A 135 -9.99 2.65 5.53
N LYS A 136 -8.86 2.04 5.20
CA LYS A 136 -7.55 2.44 5.74
C LYS A 136 -6.41 1.89 4.91
N LEU A 137 -5.38 2.72 4.69
CA LEU A 137 -4.08 2.31 4.19
C LEU A 137 -3.01 2.70 5.20
N ALA A 138 -2.13 1.74 5.54
CA ALA A 138 -0.97 1.96 6.40
C ALA A 138 0.26 1.29 5.79
N LEU A 139 1.32 2.07 5.60
CA LEU A 139 2.59 1.66 5.01
C LEU A 139 3.72 1.98 5.97
N ASP A 140 4.70 1.09 6.08
CA ASP A 140 6.02 1.40 6.65
C ASP A 140 6.97 1.68 5.49
N ILE A 141 7.56 2.87 5.46
CA ILE A 141 8.42 3.32 4.36
C ILE A 141 9.83 3.56 4.87
N THR A 142 10.80 3.06 4.13
CA THR A 142 12.22 3.32 4.31
C THR A 142 12.78 3.95 3.04
N VAL A 143 13.53 5.03 3.20
CA VAL A 143 14.22 5.71 2.08
C VAL A 143 15.70 5.81 2.42
N LYS A 144 16.54 5.39 1.47
CA LYS A 144 17.99 5.43 1.57
C LYS A 144 18.59 6.02 0.31
N ASP A 145 19.70 6.73 0.44
CA ASP A 145 20.52 7.13 -0.69
C ASP A 145 21.70 6.16 -0.94
N SER A 146 22.37 6.30 -2.05
CA SER A 146 23.51 5.46 -2.45
C SER A 146 24.67 5.51 -1.47
N THR A 147 24.82 6.58 -0.69
CA THR A 147 25.86 6.65 0.36
C THR A 147 25.53 5.74 1.55
N GLY A 148 24.36 5.15 1.60
CA GLY A 148 23.84 4.39 2.72
C GLY A 148 23.16 5.25 3.80
N ARG A 149 23.03 6.56 3.60
CA ARG A 149 22.30 7.45 4.50
C ARG A 149 20.81 7.12 4.46
N VAL A 150 20.23 6.92 5.62
CA VAL A 150 18.79 6.69 5.78
C VAL A 150 18.09 8.04 5.93
N TRP A 151 17.21 8.38 4.99
CA TRP A 151 16.39 9.59 4.99
C TRP A 151 15.12 9.40 5.82
N ILE A 152 14.49 8.24 5.62
CA ILE A 152 13.27 7.81 6.32
C ILE A 152 13.53 6.39 6.81
N ASN A 153 13.35 6.14 8.10
CA ASN A 153 13.63 4.83 8.70
C ASN A 153 12.34 4.16 9.16
N ALA A 154 11.83 3.21 8.36
CA ALA A 154 10.65 2.41 8.63
C ALA A 154 9.48 3.22 9.26
N ARG A 155 9.27 4.44 8.75
CA ARG A 155 8.25 5.34 9.28
C ARG A 155 6.88 4.89 8.86
N ARG A 156 5.96 4.83 9.83
CA ARG A 156 4.56 4.51 9.59
C ARG A 156 3.82 5.71 9.01
N TYR A 157 3.28 5.54 7.80
CA TYR A 157 2.32 6.45 7.18
C TYR A 157 0.95 5.76 7.15
N GLN A 158 -0.08 6.42 7.63
CA GLN A 158 -1.43 5.87 7.62
C GLN A 158 -2.47 6.96 7.40
N THR A 159 -3.53 6.63 6.68
CA THR A 159 -4.65 7.53 6.43
C THR A 159 -5.94 6.76 6.22
N PRO A 160 -7.10 7.29 6.64
CA PRO A 160 -8.38 6.88 6.09
C PRO A 160 -8.49 7.38 4.63
N PRO A 161 -9.43 6.84 3.84
CA PRO A 161 -9.63 7.28 2.46
C PRO A 161 -10.21 8.68 2.38
N ASP A 162 -9.92 9.40 1.30
CA ASP A 162 -10.77 10.50 0.86
C ASP A 162 -12.09 9.92 0.35
N THR A 163 -13.13 9.96 1.17
CA THR A 163 -14.45 9.39 0.85
C THR A 163 -15.09 10.05 -0.37
N GLY A 164 -14.67 11.27 -0.73
CA GLY A 164 -15.07 11.96 -1.95
C GLY A 164 -14.72 11.18 -3.20
N SER A 165 -13.55 10.50 -3.19
CA SER A 165 -13.09 9.65 -4.30
C SER A 165 -13.97 8.43 -4.54
N TYR A 166 -14.69 7.93 -3.51
CA TYR A 166 -15.58 6.78 -3.65
C TYR A 166 -17.00 7.12 -4.15
N LYS A 167 -17.36 8.40 -4.28
CA LYS A 167 -18.72 8.81 -4.65
C LYS A 167 -19.09 8.37 -6.06
N THR A 168 -18.17 8.51 -7.02
CA THR A 168 -18.39 8.16 -8.42
C THR A 168 -17.14 7.54 -9.03
N ASP A 169 -17.29 6.82 -10.15
CA ASP A 169 -16.14 6.28 -10.88
C ASP A 169 -15.25 7.38 -11.46
N ALA A 170 -15.85 8.51 -11.87
CA ALA A 170 -15.09 9.67 -12.32
C ALA A 170 -14.23 10.27 -11.18
N ALA A 171 -14.77 10.37 -9.97
CA ALA A 171 -14.04 10.85 -8.81
C ALA A 171 -12.90 9.89 -8.42
N LEU A 172 -13.15 8.58 -8.49
CA LEU A 172 -12.16 7.54 -8.21
C LEU A 172 -11.00 7.58 -9.21
N LYS A 173 -11.28 7.81 -10.50
CA LYS A 173 -10.26 8.00 -11.54
C LYS A 173 -9.48 9.30 -11.38
N ALA A 174 -10.14 10.37 -10.92
CA ALA A 174 -9.53 11.68 -10.77
C ALA A 174 -8.53 11.75 -9.61
N ARG A 175 -8.75 11.03 -8.53
CA ARG A 175 -7.87 11.02 -7.35
C ARG A 175 -7.98 9.70 -6.60
N ASP A 176 -6.83 9.08 -6.34
CA ASP A 176 -6.76 7.90 -5.49
C ASP A 176 -7.27 8.25 -4.07
N PRO A 177 -8.08 7.39 -3.43
CA PRO A 177 -8.60 7.62 -2.07
C PRO A 177 -7.51 7.84 -1.02
N PHE A 178 -6.32 7.28 -1.23
CA PHE A 178 -5.20 7.39 -0.30
C PHE A 178 -4.09 8.34 -0.78
N GLN A 179 -4.38 9.20 -1.77
CA GLN A 179 -3.41 10.15 -2.34
C GLN A 179 -2.71 11.02 -1.27
N ASN A 180 -3.39 11.36 -0.20
CA ASN A 180 -2.80 12.12 0.92
C ASN A 180 -1.59 11.41 1.53
N LEU A 181 -1.61 10.08 1.61
CA LEU A 181 -0.50 9.28 2.14
C LEU A 181 0.72 9.36 1.21
N TYR A 182 0.52 9.16 -0.09
CA TYR A 182 1.60 9.23 -1.07
C TYR A 182 2.22 10.62 -1.12
N SER A 183 1.38 11.65 -1.05
CA SER A 183 1.83 13.05 -0.98
C SER A 183 2.64 13.33 0.29
N ALA A 184 2.25 12.76 1.43
CA ALA A 184 2.99 12.92 2.69
C ALA A 184 4.38 12.27 2.62
N VAL A 185 4.49 11.07 2.04
CA VAL A 185 5.79 10.42 1.81
C VAL A 185 6.66 11.26 0.88
N ALA A 186 6.11 11.74 -0.24
CA ALA A 186 6.82 12.58 -1.19
C ALA A 186 7.34 13.89 -0.53
N ASN A 187 6.53 14.53 0.30
CA ASN A 187 6.89 15.76 0.99
C ASN A 187 8.01 15.53 2.03
N ASP A 188 7.96 14.42 2.77
CA ASP A 188 9.02 14.06 3.71
C ASP A 188 10.34 13.75 2.98
N MET A 189 10.28 13.13 1.79
CA MET A 189 11.47 12.91 0.96
C MET A 189 12.06 14.23 0.47
N VAL A 190 11.23 15.19 0.04
CA VAL A 190 11.70 16.54 -0.33
C VAL A 190 12.36 17.22 0.87
N ALA A 191 11.74 17.19 2.04
CA ALA A 191 12.31 17.76 3.25
C ALA A 191 13.67 17.13 3.64
N ALA A 192 13.80 15.80 3.50
CA ALA A 192 15.05 15.09 3.75
C ALA A 192 16.15 15.48 2.76
N ARG A 193 15.82 15.59 1.46
CA ARG A 193 16.75 16.06 0.42
C ARG A 193 17.20 17.50 0.67
N ASP A 194 16.26 18.40 1.00
CA ASP A 194 16.55 19.82 1.17
C ASP A 194 17.35 20.12 2.44
N ALA A 195 17.35 19.21 3.41
CA ALA A 195 18.25 19.24 4.54
C ALA A 195 19.73 18.97 4.17
N LEU A 196 19.99 18.42 2.96
CA LEU A 196 21.35 18.16 2.47
C LEU A 196 21.93 19.38 1.77
N GLN A 197 23.25 19.55 1.89
CA GLN A 197 23.97 20.55 1.09
C GLN A 197 24.01 20.12 -0.39
N GLY A 198 24.18 21.09 -1.31
CA GLY A 198 24.32 20.76 -2.74
C GLY A 198 25.50 19.80 -3.04
N ALA A 199 26.60 19.93 -2.28
CA ALA A 199 27.73 19.00 -2.38
C ALA A 199 27.32 17.57 -2.02
N ASP A 200 26.56 17.36 -0.97
CA ASP A 200 26.08 16.02 -0.57
C ASP A 200 25.20 15.41 -1.65
N ARG A 201 24.31 16.19 -2.28
CA ARG A 201 23.45 15.71 -3.38
C ARG A 201 24.28 15.26 -4.59
N ARG A 202 25.31 16.06 -4.97
CA ARG A 202 26.24 15.67 -6.03
C ARG A 202 27.04 14.41 -5.67
N ASP A 203 27.43 14.27 -4.41
CA ASP A 203 28.16 13.09 -3.96
C ASP A 203 27.30 11.83 -3.96
N ILE A 204 26.02 11.89 -3.64
CA ILE A 204 25.08 10.77 -3.78
C ILE A 204 25.11 10.25 -5.23
N ARG A 205 24.96 11.14 -6.22
CA ARG A 205 24.97 10.77 -7.63
C ARG A 205 26.33 10.18 -8.08
N ARG A 206 27.44 10.74 -7.62
CA ARG A 206 28.78 10.22 -7.90
C ARG A 206 29.01 8.84 -7.27
N VAL A 207 28.55 8.64 -6.05
CA VAL A 207 28.63 7.35 -5.37
C VAL A 207 27.87 6.30 -6.16
N THR A 208 26.64 6.56 -6.60
CA THR A 208 25.86 5.66 -7.48
C THR A 208 26.65 5.24 -8.72
N GLN A 209 27.24 6.22 -9.42
CA GLN A 209 28.02 5.97 -10.63
C GLN A 209 29.26 5.11 -10.35
N LEU A 210 29.98 5.42 -9.26
CA LEU A 210 31.19 4.70 -8.88
C LEU A 210 30.89 3.31 -8.29
N GLU A 211 29.78 3.11 -7.60
CA GLU A 211 29.35 1.79 -7.13
C GLU A 211 29.01 0.89 -8.32
N PHE A 212 28.27 1.39 -9.32
CA PHE A 212 27.99 0.67 -10.55
C PHE A 212 29.29 0.34 -11.30
N ALA A 213 30.22 1.29 -11.38
CA ALA A 213 31.51 1.08 -12.02
C ALA A 213 32.38 0.05 -11.29
N ASN A 214 32.37 0.08 -9.96
CA ASN A 214 33.11 -0.88 -9.14
C ASN A 214 32.51 -2.29 -9.22
N ASP A 215 31.19 -2.41 -9.35
CA ASP A 215 30.53 -3.70 -9.54
C ASP A 215 30.94 -4.35 -10.87
N LEU A 216 30.98 -3.59 -11.98
CA LEU A 216 31.40 -4.11 -13.29
C LEU A 216 32.92 -4.31 -13.41
N ALA A 217 33.73 -3.41 -12.87
CA ALA A 217 35.16 -3.34 -13.05
C ALA A 217 35.92 -3.20 -11.72
N PRO A 218 35.80 -4.15 -10.77
CA PRO A 218 36.36 -3.99 -9.43
C PRO A 218 37.88 -3.78 -9.40
N THR A 219 38.62 -4.40 -10.32
CA THR A 219 40.08 -4.24 -10.43
C THR A 219 40.46 -2.84 -10.85
N ALA A 220 39.73 -2.22 -11.79
CA ALA A 220 40.03 -0.90 -12.30
C ALA A 220 39.45 0.23 -11.48
N MET A 221 38.25 0.02 -10.91
CA MET A 221 37.48 1.02 -10.18
C MET A 221 37.56 0.88 -8.66
N GLY A 222 38.29 -0.10 -8.16
CA GLY A 222 38.58 -0.23 -6.72
C GLY A 222 39.37 1.00 -6.19
N GLY A 223 39.00 1.46 -4.99
CA GLY A 223 39.65 2.59 -4.31
C GLY A 223 39.15 3.98 -4.74
N TYR A 224 38.13 4.11 -5.58
CA TYR A 224 37.45 5.38 -5.85
C TYR A 224 36.43 5.74 -4.75
N LEU A 225 35.97 4.73 -4.01
CA LEU A 225 35.05 4.86 -2.88
C LEU A 225 35.74 4.49 -1.56
N ALA A 226 35.34 5.15 -0.49
CA ALA A 226 35.78 4.85 0.86
C ALA A 226 34.58 4.92 1.82
N LYS A 227 34.67 4.24 2.96
CA LYS A 227 33.65 4.36 4.02
C LYS A 227 34.15 5.32 5.10
N ASP A 228 33.32 6.23 5.52
CA ASP A 228 33.59 7.09 6.66
C ASP A 228 33.44 6.32 7.99
N PRO A 229 33.83 6.92 9.15
CA PRO A 229 33.67 6.27 10.45
C PRO A 229 32.23 5.92 10.84
N LYS A 230 31.24 6.53 10.17
CA LYS A 230 29.81 6.23 10.35
C LYS A 230 29.32 5.12 9.41
N GLY A 231 30.20 4.58 8.56
CA GLY A 231 29.88 3.56 7.58
C GLY A 231 29.27 4.09 6.28
N LEU A 232 29.15 5.40 6.09
CA LEU A 232 28.64 6.00 4.87
C LEU A 232 29.70 5.94 3.76
N VAL A 233 29.26 5.60 2.56
CA VAL A 233 30.10 5.57 1.37
C VAL A 233 30.37 7.01 0.91
N LYS A 234 31.63 7.31 0.59
CA LYS A 234 32.08 8.62 0.08
C LYS A 234 32.99 8.46 -1.10
N VAL A 235 33.01 9.47 -1.94
CA VAL A 235 33.97 9.58 -3.05
C VAL A 235 35.36 9.87 -2.46
N ALA A 236 36.29 8.93 -2.62
CA ALA A 236 37.70 9.10 -2.23
C ALA A 236 38.48 9.84 -3.31
N ARG A 237 38.21 9.53 -4.58
CA ARG A 237 38.79 10.18 -5.77
C ARG A 237 37.85 10.02 -6.94
N LEU A 238 38.02 10.83 -7.97
CA LEU A 238 37.28 10.70 -9.24
C LEU A 238 38.19 10.09 -10.31
N PRO A 239 37.63 9.34 -11.28
CA PRO A 239 38.34 8.95 -12.50
C PRO A 239 38.81 10.19 -13.26
N ALA A 240 39.83 10.05 -14.09
CA ALA A 240 40.23 11.10 -15.03
C ALA A 240 39.06 11.39 -16.01
N THR A 241 38.96 12.62 -16.48
CA THR A 241 37.85 13.04 -17.36
C THR A 241 37.80 12.23 -18.67
N ASP A 242 38.90 11.75 -19.12
CA ASP A 242 39.11 10.96 -20.35
C ASP A 242 39.40 9.47 -20.10
N ASP A 243 39.11 8.98 -18.89
CA ASP A 243 39.30 7.57 -18.54
C ASP A 243 38.46 6.66 -19.46
N PRO A 244 39.09 5.80 -20.28
CA PRO A 244 38.37 4.95 -21.22
C PRO A 244 37.44 3.94 -20.53
N ILE A 245 37.84 3.45 -19.34
CA ILE A 245 37.04 2.48 -18.55
C ILE A 245 35.82 3.18 -18.02
N ALA A 246 35.97 4.36 -17.43
CA ALA A 246 34.85 5.15 -16.92
C ALA A 246 33.86 5.49 -18.06
N THR A 247 34.34 5.87 -19.24
CA THR A 247 33.50 6.15 -20.41
C THR A 247 32.73 4.90 -20.88
N ARG A 248 33.38 3.74 -20.87
CA ARG A 248 32.73 2.46 -21.23
C ARG A 248 31.65 2.07 -20.21
N VAL A 249 31.97 2.10 -18.94
CA VAL A 249 31.04 1.80 -17.86
C VAL A 249 29.82 2.73 -17.92
N GLU A 250 30.01 4.00 -18.23
CA GLU A 250 28.89 4.94 -18.38
C GLU A 250 27.96 4.57 -19.54
N ARG A 251 28.48 4.10 -20.66
CA ARG A 251 27.65 3.57 -21.76
C ARG A 251 26.83 2.34 -21.34
N ILE A 252 27.47 1.45 -20.58
CA ILE A 252 26.79 0.25 -20.03
C ILE A 252 25.71 0.68 -19.04
N ARG A 253 25.97 1.65 -18.17
CA ARG A 253 24.98 2.20 -17.22
C ARG A 253 23.78 2.82 -17.93
N GLN A 254 23.97 3.49 -19.04
CA GLN A 254 22.89 4.03 -19.87
C GLN A 254 22.01 2.91 -20.47
N ARG A 255 22.62 1.79 -20.90
CA ARG A 255 21.86 0.62 -21.35
C ARG A 255 21.06 -0.02 -20.20
N ASP A 256 21.67 -0.13 -19.02
CA ASP A 256 21.00 -0.62 -17.80
C ASP A 256 19.79 0.23 -17.46
N ALA A 257 19.90 1.55 -17.50
CA ALA A 257 18.77 2.48 -17.29
C ALA A 257 17.64 2.23 -18.31
N GLY A 258 17.93 1.94 -19.57
CA GLY A 258 16.94 1.60 -20.60
C GLY A 258 16.16 0.31 -20.27
N VAL A 259 16.83 -0.70 -19.71
CA VAL A 259 16.14 -1.93 -19.25
C VAL A 259 15.26 -1.64 -18.06
N ILE A 260 15.73 -0.85 -17.10
CA ILE A 260 14.91 -0.40 -15.95
C ILE A 260 13.69 0.37 -16.44
N ASP A 261 13.83 1.24 -17.47
CA ASP A 261 12.69 1.97 -18.05
C ASP A 261 11.65 1.04 -18.67
N THR A 262 12.09 -0.03 -19.33
CA THR A 262 11.18 -1.04 -19.90
C THR A 262 10.43 -1.77 -18.79
N VAL A 263 11.13 -2.19 -17.74
CA VAL A 263 10.52 -2.85 -16.57
C VAL A 263 9.54 -1.90 -15.87
N ASN A 264 9.87 -0.62 -15.71
CA ASN A 264 8.97 0.40 -15.17
C ASN A 264 7.68 0.51 -16.01
N GLY A 265 7.78 0.41 -17.34
CA GLY A 265 6.63 0.37 -18.25
C GLY A 265 5.69 -0.80 -17.96
N TYR A 266 6.20 -1.98 -17.63
CA TYR A 266 5.37 -3.12 -17.25
C TYR A 266 4.60 -2.87 -15.94
N TYR A 267 5.24 -2.28 -14.93
CA TYR A 267 4.56 -1.92 -13.69
C TYR A 267 3.48 -0.86 -13.91
N ALA A 268 3.73 0.12 -14.78
CA ALA A 268 2.73 1.14 -15.14
C ALA A 268 1.53 0.49 -15.84
N ASN A 269 1.74 -0.33 -16.87
CA ASN A 269 0.67 -1.05 -17.56
C ASN A 269 -0.15 -1.95 -16.63
N PHE A 270 0.51 -2.68 -15.73
CA PHE A 270 -0.17 -3.48 -14.72
C PHE A 270 -1.06 -2.60 -13.82
N SER A 271 -0.54 -1.48 -13.35
CA SER A 271 -1.29 -0.54 -12.51
C SER A 271 -2.52 0.02 -13.22
N ASP A 272 -2.40 0.38 -14.50
CA ASP A 272 -3.50 0.89 -15.31
C ASP A 272 -4.61 -0.15 -15.51
N GLN A 273 -4.25 -1.39 -15.82
CA GLN A 273 -5.19 -2.49 -15.96
C GLN A 273 -5.89 -2.83 -14.64
N MET A 274 -5.17 -2.76 -13.54
CA MET A 274 -5.69 -3.06 -12.21
C MET A 274 -6.64 -1.95 -11.69
N ASN A 275 -6.44 -0.70 -12.10
CA ASN A 275 -7.03 0.49 -11.47
C ASN A 275 -8.55 0.42 -11.32
N ALA A 276 -9.27 0.01 -12.36
CA ALA A 276 -10.74 -0.05 -12.35
C ALA A 276 -11.26 -1.11 -11.35
N SER A 277 -10.78 -2.34 -11.46
CA SER A 277 -11.22 -3.46 -10.61
C SER A 277 -10.81 -3.25 -9.15
N TYR A 278 -9.60 -2.76 -8.92
CA TYR A 278 -9.12 -2.47 -7.58
C TYR A 278 -9.86 -1.31 -6.92
N GLY A 279 -10.17 -0.26 -7.69
CA GLY A 279 -10.97 0.86 -7.21
C GLY A 279 -12.37 0.44 -6.77
N GLN A 280 -13.02 -0.43 -7.54
CA GLN A 280 -14.34 -0.97 -7.20
C GLN A 280 -14.27 -1.91 -5.99
N TRP A 281 -13.25 -2.76 -5.89
CA TRP A 281 -13.03 -3.59 -4.71
C TRP A 281 -12.84 -2.75 -3.45
N ARG A 282 -12.01 -1.70 -3.50
CA ARG A 282 -11.80 -0.79 -2.35
C ARG A 282 -13.10 -0.10 -1.92
N ARG A 283 -13.90 0.36 -2.88
CA ARG A 283 -15.21 0.96 -2.61
C ARG A 283 -16.15 -0.02 -1.92
N ALA A 284 -16.28 -1.25 -2.44
CA ALA A 284 -17.13 -2.28 -1.86
C ALA A 284 -16.65 -2.67 -0.44
N SER A 285 -15.34 -2.83 -0.26
CA SER A 285 -14.72 -3.09 1.05
C SER A 285 -14.97 -1.94 2.05
N PHE A 286 -14.88 -0.69 1.61
CA PHE A 286 -15.19 0.49 2.42
C PHE A 286 -16.65 0.48 2.89
N GLU A 287 -17.61 0.27 1.98
CA GLU A 287 -19.03 0.24 2.30
C GLU A 287 -19.38 -0.90 3.28
N GLU A 288 -18.73 -2.04 3.16
CA GLU A 288 -18.92 -3.18 4.06
C GLU A 288 -18.41 -2.85 5.47
N ILE A 289 -17.18 -2.33 5.57
CA ILE A 289 -16.60 -1.92 6.87
C ILE A 289 -17.45 -0.84 7.54
N GLU A 290 -17.92 0.15 6.79
CA GLU A 290 -18.80 1.18 7.34
C GLU A 290 -20.13 0.61 7.89
N LYS A 291 -20.75 -0.33 7.15
CA LYS A 291 -21.99 -0.98 7.59
C LYS A 291 -21.76 -1.76 8.88
N GLU A 292 -20.69 -2.52 8.95
CA GLU A 292 -20.33 -3.26 10.16
C GLU A 292 -20.10 -2.32 11.35
N GLN A 293 -19.34 -1.24 11.15
CA GLN A 293 -19.12 -0.25 12.21
C GLN A 293 -20.42 0.43 12.66
N ARG A 294 -21.29 0.77 11.72
CA ARG A 294 -22.62 1.34 12.05
C ARG A 294 -23.46 0.33 12.83
N ALA A 295 -23.48 -0.93 12.44
CA ALA A 295 -24.20 -1.99 13.17
C ALA A 295 -23.64 -2.19 14.57
N LEU A 296 -22.33 -2.22 14.74
CA LEU A 296 -21.66 -2.33 16.05
C LEU A 296 -21.97 -1.11 16.93
N ASN A 297 -21.93 0.10 16.37
CA ASN A 297 -22.26 1.32 17.12
C ASN A 297 -23.74 1.35 17.53
N GLN A 298 -24.63 0.94 16.63
CA GLN A 298 -26.07 0.80 16.98
C GLN A 298 -26.29 -0.26 18.05
N ALA A 299 -25.62 -1.41 17.96
CA ALA A 299 -25.71 -2.45 18.98
C ALA A 299 -25.23 -1.94 20.35
N ARG A 300 -24.06 -1.25 20.38
CA ARG A 300 -23.54 -0.62 21.61
C ARG A 300 -24.51 0.40 22.17
N THR A 301 -25.02 1.32 21.35
CA THR A 301 -26.01 2.32 21.79
C THR A 301 -27.26 1.67 22.36
N ARG A 302 -27.78 0.63 21.66
CA ARG A 302 -28.93 -0.12 22.15
C ARG A 302 -28.66 -0.85 23.47
N THR A 303 -27.46 -1.41 23.62
CA THR A 303 -27.01 -2.06 24.86
C THR A 303 -26.94 -1.07 26.01
N TYR A 304 -26.38 0.13 25.81
CA TYR A 304 -26.32 1.17 26.83
C TYR A 304 -27.69 1.72 27.16
N LEU A 305 -28.56 1.96 26.17
CA LEU A 305 -29.95 2.40 26.40
C LEU A 305 -30.78 1.30 27.08
N GLY A 306 -30.57 0.04 26.69
CA GLY A 306 -31.20 -1.10 27.31
C GLY A 306 -30.79 -1.27 28.79
N ALA A 307 -29.50 -1.15 29.08
CA ALA A 307 -29.01 -1.19 30.46
C ALA A 307 -29.53 -0.01 31.28
N ALA A 308 -29.56 1.20 30.72
CA ALA A 308 -30.15 2.37 31.38
C ALA A 308 -31.66 2.20 31.62
N ALA A 309 -32.41 1.62 30.67
CA ALA A 309 -33.83 1.33 30.81
C ALA A 309 -34.08 0.24 31.87
N VAL A 310 -33.25 -0.79 31.93
CA VAL A 310 -33.34 -1.82 32.99
C VAL A 310 -33.04 -1.21 34.35
N LEU A 311 -32.02 -0.39 34.50
CA LEU A 311 -31.73 0.31 35.74
C LEU A 311 -32.92 1.26 36.14
N ALA A 312 -33.45 2.01 35.17
CA ALA A 312 -34.62 2.86 35.41
C ALA A 312 -35.84 2.04 35.81
N SER A 313 -36.07 0.85 35.22
CA SER A 313 -37.19 -0.02 35.54
C SER A 313 -37.12 -0.62 36.96
N VAL A 314 -35.90 -0.80 37.49
CA VAL A 314 -35.68 -1.29 38.86
C VAL A 314 -36.00 -0.20 39.90
N PHE A 315 -35.82 1.08 39.52
CA PHE A 315 -36.06 2.20 40.42
C PHE A 315 -37.46 2.83 40.26
N VAL A 316 -38.29 2.39 39.31
CA VAL A 316 -39.66 2.84 39.16
C VAL A 316 -40.56 1.90 40.02
N PRO A 317 -41.21 2.40 41.12
CA PRO A 317 -42.11 1.58 41.88
C PRO A 317 -43.27 1.10 41.01
N ASN A 318 -43.64 -0.17 41.14
CA ASN A 318 -44.77 -0.79 40.46
C ASN A 318 -46.07 0.01 40.79
N GLN A 319 -46.48 0.92 39.94
CA GLN A 319 -47.68 1.72 40.09
C GLN A 319 -48.76 1.38 39.04
N CYS A 320 -48.63 0.25 38.35
CA CYS A 320 -49.75 -0.22 37.54
C CYS A 320 -50.80 -0.84 38.42
N SER A 321 -52.00 -0.23 38.46
CA SER A 321 -53.15 -0.83 39.07
C SER A 321 -53.49 -2.18 38.43
N PRO A 322 -53.89 -3.20 39.15
CA PRO A 322 -54.25 -4.51 38.58
C PRO A 322 -55.34 -4.45 37.50
N TYR A 323 -56.09 -3.33 37.44
CA TYR A 323 -57.17 -3.09 36.48
C TYR A 323 -56.76 -2.20 35.27
N ASP A 324 -55.51 -1.73 35.16
CA ASP A 324 -55.08 -0.90 34.06
C ASP A 324 -54.38 -1.73 32.95
N TYR A 325 -55.22 -2.20 32.04
CA TYR A 325 -54.83 -3.05 30.90
C TYR A 325 -53.82 -2.38 29.94
N ASN A 326 -53.85 -1.05 29.83
CA ASN A 326 -52.93 -0.31 28.98
C ASN A 326 -51.54 -0.20 29.59
N CYS A 327 -51.42 -0.03 30.89
CA CYS A 327 -50.17 -0.01 31.61
C CYS A 327 -49.44 -1.38 31.52
N GLN A 328 -50.17 -2.48 31.67
CA GLN A 328 -49.63 -3.84 31.53
C GLN A 328 -49.18 -4.16 30.10
N ARG A 329 -49.88 -3.65 29.09
CA ARG A 329 -49.54 -3.86 27.67
C ARG A 329 -48.29 -3.12 27.26
N VAL A 330 -48.07 -1.91 27.75
CA VAL A 330 -46.82 -1.15 27.53
C VAL A 330 -45.63 -1.82 28.23
N GLN A 331 -45.87 -2.36 29.41
CA GLN A 331 -44.83 -3.06 30.18
C GLN A 331 -44.44 -4.41 29.55
N SER A 332 -45.39 -5.14 28.94
CA SER A 332 -45.10 -6.37 28.19
C SER A 332 -44.43 -6.09 26.83
N ALA A 333 -44.82 -5.03 26.12
CA ALA A 333 -44.22 -4.62 24.88
C ALA A 333 -42.73 -4.21 25.05
N ALA A 334 -42.40 -3.58 26.17
CA ALA A 334 -41.01 -3.26 26.52
C ALA A 334 -40.15 -4.52 26.81
N ARG A 335 -40.74 -5.61 27.27
CA ARG A 335 -40.06 -6.88 27.54
C ARG A 335 -39.79 -7.72 26.28
N TYR A 336 -40.64 -7.63 25.25
CA TYR A 336 -40.57 -8.49 24.05
C TYR A 336 -40.12 -7.78 22.76
N GLY A 337 -39.97 -6.44 22.75
CA GLY A 337 -39.68 -5.65 21.56
C GLY A 337 -38.26 -5.73 21.03
N GLY A 338 -37.36 -6.50 21.66
CA GLY A 338 -35.93 -6.52 21.30
C GLY A 338 -35.52 -7.48 20.19
N ALA A 339 -36.39 -8.37 19.69
CA ALA A 339 -35.96 -9.55 18.94
C ALA A 339 -36.19 -9.50 17.42
N ILE A 340 -36.91 -8.55 16.83
CA ILE A 340 -37.42 -8.68 15.45
C ILE A 340 -36.68 -7.82 14.39
N GLY A 341 -35.71 -6.98 14.78
CA GLY A 341 -35.04 -6.06 13.83
C GLY A 341 -33.86 -6.61 13.02
N GLY A 342 -33.43 -7.86 13.26
CA GLY A 342 -32.11 -8.33 12.78
C GLY A 342 -32.05 -8.97 11.37
N THR A 343 -33.17 -9.47 10.83
CA THR A 343 -33.11 -10.38 9.66
C THR A 343 -33.07 -9.69 8.29
N ALA A 344 -33.66 -8.50 8.13
CA ALA A 344 -33.70 -7.80 6.86
C ALA A 344 -32.33 -7.16 6.46
N ALA A 345 -31.50 -6.80 7.42
CA ALA A 345 -30.18 -6.24 7.19
C ALA A 345 -29.16 -7.30 6.70
N PHE A 346 -29.37 -8.56 7.09
CA PHE A 346 -28.49 -9.68 6.72
C PHE A 346 -28.56 -10.03 5.22
N LEU A 347 -29.77 -10.03 4.62
CA LEU A 347 -29.97 -10.40 3.23
C LEU A 347 -29.44 -9.35 2.23
N SER A 348 -29.41 -8.06 2.57
CA SER A 348 -28.85 -7.02 1.70
C SER A 348 -27.31 -7.03 1.69
N GLY A 349 -26.67 -7.57 2.73
CA GLY A 349 -25.22 -7.75 2.81
C GLY A 349 -24.69 -8.81 1.85
N LEU A 350 -25.47 -9.90 1.64
CA LEU A 350 -25.03 -11.03 0.80
C LEU A 350 -24.82 -10.67 -0.68
N LYS A 351 -25.64 -9.78 -1.25
CA LYS A 351 -25.50 -9.37 -2.66
C LYS A 351 -24.21 -8.55 -2.91
N LYS A 352 -23.92 -7.61 -2.02
CA LYS A 352 -22.70 -6.77 -2.11
C LYS A 352 -21.41 -7.55 -1.82
N TYR A 353 -21.51 -8.60 -1.00
CA TYR A 353 -20.39 -9.52 -0.76
C TYR A 353 -20.05 -10.33 -2.03
N ALA A 354 -21.05 -10.72 -2.80
CA ALA A 354 -20.84 -11.39 -4.10
C ALA A 354 -20.12 -10.47 -5.09
N ASP A 355 -20.50 -9.19 -5.19
CA ASP A 355 -19.86 -8.22 -6.09
C ASP A 355 -18.38 -7.96 -5.68
N ALA A 356 -18.10 -7.83 -4.39
CA ALA A 356 -16.73 -7.68 -3.88
C ALA A 356 -15.86 -8.92 -4.20
N LYS A 357 -16.44 -10.12 -4.15
CA LYS A 357 -15.76 -11.37 -4.47
C LYS A 357 -15.40 -11.48 -5.97
N VAL A 358 -16.25 -11.00 -6.86
CA VAL A 358 -15.96 -10.95 -8.31
C VAL A 358 -14.77 -10.05 -8.59
N HIS A 359 -14.71 -8.87 -7.97
CA HIS A 359 -13.57 -7.96 -8.14
C HIS A 359 -12.27 -8.51 -7.54
N ALA A 360 -12.34 -9.21 -6.41
CA ALA A 360 -11.20 -9.89 -5.82
C ALA A 360 -10.66 -11.00 -6.74
N GLN A 361 -11.54 -11.73 -7.41
CA GLN A 361 -11.14 -12.77 -8.37
C GLN A 361 -10.44 -12.19 -9.60
N ALA A 362 -10.94 -11.08 -10.17
CA ALA A 362 -10.31 -10.40 -11.29
C ALA A 362 -8.91 -9.88 -10.92
N LEU A 363 -8.74 -9.35 -9.71
CA LEU A 363 -7.44 -8.91 -9.19
C LEU A 363 -6.46 -10.05 -9.00
N LYS A 364 -6.95 -11.21 -8.55
CA LYS A 364 -6.16 -12.43 -8.42
C LYS A 364 -5.61 -12.87 -9.78
N GLU A 365 -6.48 -13.01 -10.79
CA GLU A 365 -6.09 -13.42 -12.15
C GLU A 365 -5.05 -12.46 -12.76
N MET A 366 -5.24 -11.15 -12.63
CA MET A 366 -4.26 -10.16 -13.08
C MET A 366 -2.93 -10.26 -12.32
N SER A 367 -2.97 -10.48 -11.01
CA SER A 367 -1.77 -10.61 -10.19
C SER A 367 -0.98 -11.88 -10.53
N GLU A 368 -1.66 -13.01 -10.76
CA GLU A 368 -1.04 -14.27 -11.17
C GLU A 368 -0.41 -14.16 -12.55
N THR A 369 -1.11 -13.55 -13.53
CA THR A 369 -0.58 -13.31 -14.86
C THR A 369 0.69 -12.46 -14.81
N PHE A 370 0.72 -11.38 -14.02
CA PHE A 370 1.91 -10.57 -13.87
C PHE A 370 3.06 -11.28 -13.14
N GLN A 371 2.75 -12.19 -12.21
CA GLN A 371 3.79 -12.95 -11.50
C GLN A 371 4.42 -14.05 -12.36
N SER A 372 3.60 -14.68 -13.21
CA SER A 372 4.06 -15.82 -14.01
C SER A 372 4.87 -15.39 -15.21
N GLU A 373 4.54 -14.25 -15.83
CA GLU A 373 5.20 -13.85 -17.07
C GLU A 373 5.05 -12.34 -17.33
N VAL A 374 6.13 -11.61 -17.12
CA VAL A 374 6.29 -10.28 -17.72
C VAL A 374 6.67 -10.51 -19.18
N ALA A 375 6.10 -9.72 -20.11
CA ALA A 375 6.41 -9.87 -21.53
C ALA A 375 7.92 -9.99 -21.76
N PRO A 376 8.38 -10.99 -22.52
CA PRO A 376 9.79 -11.21 -22.74
C PRO A 376 10.44 -9.96 -23.33
N GLN A 377 11.50 -9.47 -22.71
CA GLN A 377 12.29 -8.39 -23.31
C GLN A 377 13.21 -8.93 -24.38
N VAL A 378 13.17 -8.30 -25.53
CA VAL A 378 14.15 -8.52 -26.60
C VAL A 378 15.10 -7.33 -26.58
N ILE A 379 16.35 -7.58 -26.23
CA ILE A 379 17.39 -6.56 -26.16
C ILE A 379 18.41 -6.87 -27.23
N ASP A 380 18.68 -5.90 -28.09
CA ASP A 380 19.78 -6.00 -29.08
C ASP A 380 21.03 -5.33 -28.50
N VAL A 381 22.05 -6.14 -28.26
CA VAL A 381 23.34 -5.68 -27.74
C VAL A 381 24.43 -6.20 -28.67
N GLU A 382 25.10 -5.27 -29.31
CA GLU A 382 26.26 -5.55 -30.19
C GLU A 382 25.99 -6.61 -31.29
N GLY A 383 24.77 -6.54 -31.87
CA GLY A 383 24.36 -7.48 -32.93
C GLY A 383 23.91 -8.84 -32.42
N ARG A 384 23.75 -9.01 -31.10
CA ARG A 384 23.16 -10.18 -30.47
C ARG A 384 21.75 -9.83 -29.95
N THR A 385 20.77 -10.55 -30.41
CA THR A 385 19.40 -10.42 -29.92
C THR A 385 19.22 -11.32 -28.70
N LEU A 386 19.07 -10.73 -27.52
CA LEU A 386 18.89 -11.45 -26.27
C LEU A 386 17.41 -11.41 -25.87
N LYS A 387 16.85 -12.55 -25.49
CA LYS A 387 15.47 -12.67 -25.02
C LYS A 387 15.46 -12.97 -23.53
N LEU A 388 15.07 -11.99 -22.72
CA LEU A 388 14.89 -12.16 -21.27
C LEU A 388 13.49 -12.66 -21.00
N THR A 389 13.33 -13.68 -20.16
CA THR A 389 12.04 -14.31 -19.83
C THR A 389 11.86 -14.44 -18.32
N GLY A 390 10.63 -14.69 -17.88
CA GLY A 390 10.29 -14.85 -16.47
C GLY A 390 9.75 -13.56 -15.84
N THR A 391 9.82 -13.48 -14.52
CA THR A 391 9.38 -12.32 -13.75
C THR A 391 10.29 -11.09 -14.00
N ALA A 392 9.82 -9.89 -13.69
CA ALA A 392 10.62 -8.67 -13.80
C ALA A 392 11.95 -8.76 -13.02
N GLU A 393 11.93 -9.40 -11.84
CA GLU A 393 13.11 -9.63 -11.03
C GLU A 393 14.10 -10.61 -11.68
N GLU A 394 13.60 -11.69 -12.28
CA GLU A 394 14.42 -12.68 -12.99
C GLU A 394 15.01 -12.08 -14.26
N GLN A 395 14.22 -11.35 -15.04
CA GLN A 395 14.69 -10.67 -16.24
C GLN A 395 15.79 -9.65 -15.92
N TYR A 396 15.63 -8.86 -14.86
CA TYR A 396 16.64 -7.88 -14.50
C TYR A 396 17.92 -8.52 -13.93
N ARG A 397 17.82 -9.59 -13.13
CA ARG A 397 19.01 -10.35 -12.66
C ARG A 397 19.77 -10.98 -13.82
N GLU A 398 19.07 -11.56 -14.77
CA GLU A 398 19.70 -12.12 -15.97
C GLU A 398 20.37 -11.03 -16.80
N TRP A 399 19.69 -9.88 -16.97
CA TRP A 399 20.29 -8.71 -17.60
C TRP A 399 21.60 -8.27 -16.93
N ARG A 400 21.62 -8.19 -15.60
CA ARG A 400 22.84 -7.84 -14.85
C ARG A 400 23.98 -8.83 -15.10
N ARG A 401 23.68 -10.12 -15.15
CA ARG A 401 24.65 -11.16 -15.49
C ARG A 401 25.22 -10.93 -16.90
N LEU A 402 24.37 -10.68 -17.88
CA LEU A 402 24.78 -10.40 -19.26
C LEU A 402 25.62 -9.13 -19.37
N LEU A 403 25.33 -8.08 -18.62
CA LEU A 403 26.16 -6.88 -18.58
C LEU A 403 27.59 -7.17 -18.13
N HIS A 404 27.78 -8.02 -17.15
CA HIS A 404 29.10 -8.45 -16.70
C HIS A 404 29.83 -9.25 -17.78
N GLU A 405 29.17 -10.16 -18.46
CA GLU A 405 29.74 -10.94 -19.56
C GLU A 405 30.18 -10.03 -20.70
N LEU A 406 29.34 -9.11 -21.14
CA LEU A 406 29.63 -8.12 -22.16
C LEU A 406 30.86 -7.26 -21.79
N TYR A 407 30.90 -6.81 -20.53
CA TYR A 407 32.05 -6.04 -20.06
C TYR A 407 33.36 -6.85 -20.14
N LEU A 408 33.33 -8.14 -19.75
CA LEU A 408 34.50 -9.02 -19.81
C LEU A 408 34.95 -9.29 -21.29
N GLU A 409 34.00 -9.58 -22.18
CA GLU A 409 34.25 -9.79 -23.60
C GLU A 409 34.90 -8.56 -24.24
N GLU A 410 34.38 -7.36 -24.00
CA GLU A 410 34.93 -6.09 -24.50
C GLU A 410 36.35 -5.80 -24.00
N ASN A 411 36.75 -6.35 -22.86
CA ASN A 411 38.09 -6.19 -22.30
C ASN A 411 39.06 -7.31 -22.68
N GLY A 412 38.68 -8.23 -23.59
CA GLY A 412 39.54 -9.33 -24.06
C GLY A 412 39.80 -10.40 -23.00
N THR A 413 39.01 -10.45 -21.94
CA THR A 413 39.10 -11.51 -20.94
C THR A 413 38.21 -12.67 -21.41
N PRO A 414 38.74 -13.89 -21.64
CA PRO A 414 37.93 -15.00 -22.11
C PRO A 414 36.87 -15.32 -21.06
N VAL A 415 35.58 -15.24 -21.43
CA VAL A 415 34.47 -15.70 -20.59
C VAL A 415 34.59 -17.22 -20.51
N GLN A 416 34.84 -17.77 -19.33
CA GLN A 416 34.68 -19.20 -19.10
C GLN A 416 33.17 -19.49 -19.13
N VAL A 417 32.67 -19.85 -20.30
CA VAL A 417 31.30 -20.40 -20.42
C VAL A 417 31.31 -21.69 -19.66
N ALA A 418 30.60 -21.70 -18.48
CA ALA A 418 30.31 -22.94 -17.83
C ALA A 418 29.58 -23.85 -18.83
N PRO A 419 30.00 -25.11 -19.01
CA PRO A 419 29.35 -25.99 -19.97
C PRO A 419 27.88 -26.08 -19.66
N GLU A 420 27.05 -25.74 -20.65
CA GLU A 420 25.59 -25.86 -20.59
C GLU A 420 25.29 -27.31 -20.14
N ALA A 421 24.63 -27.45 -19.01
CA ALA A 421 24.26 -28.75 -18.48
C ALA A 421 23.40 -29.46 -19.52
N THR A 422 23.98 -30.41 -20.22
CA THR A 422 23.28 -31.23 -21.19
C THR A 422 22.04 -31.82 -20.51
N PRO A 423 20.84 -31.59 -21.02
CA PRO A 423 19.65 -32.17 -20.40
C PRO A 423 19.79 -33.69 -20.36
N PRO A 424 19.40 -34.37 -19.28
CA PRO A 424 19.53 -35.82 -19.18
C PRO A 424 18.81 -36.47 -20.34
N VAL A 425 19.54 -37.26 -21.11
CA VAL A 425 18.98 -38.06 -22.20
C VAL A 425 17.93 -38.99 -21.58
N PRO A 426 16.67 -38.95 -22.06
CA PRO A 426 15.65 -39.87 -21.52
C PRO A 426 16.07 -41.32 -21.80
N PRO A 427 15.88 -42.27 -20.85
CA PRO A 427 16.26 -43.65 -21.03
C PRO A 427 15.56 -44.25 -22.25
N VAL A 428 16.34 -44.83 -23.15
CA VAL A 428 15.81 -45.58 -24.29
C VAL A 428 14.98 -46.74 -23.76
N PRO A 429 13.70 -46.90 -24.18
CA PRO A 429 12.92 -48.05 -23.74
C PRO A 429 13.57 -49.36 -24.27
N VAL A 430 13.99 -50.19 -23.35
CA VAL A 430 14.47 -51.55 -23.67
C VAL A 430 13.28 -52.34 -24.20
N ALA A 431 13.32 -52.74 -25.47
CA ALA A 431 12.34 -53.60 -26.04
C ALA A 431 12.31 -54.92 -25.27
N ALA A 432 11.15 -55.21 -24.66
CA ALA A 432 10.93 -56.53 -24.04
C ALA A 432 10.89 -57.58 -25.14
N ASP A 433 11.88 -58.41 -25.15
CA ASP A 433 11.99 -59.58 -26.04
C ASP A 433 10.82 -60.53 -25.76
N ALA A 434 9.98 -60.73 -26.79
CA ALA A 434 8.93 -61.71 -26.81
C ALA A 434 9.56 -63.08 -27.12
N ALA A 435 9.70 -63.91 -26.10
CA ALA A 435 10.01 -65.32 -26.35
C ALA A 435 9.22 -66.22 -25.41
N ARG A 436 8.24 -66.91 -26.03
CA ARG A 436 7.64 -68.21 -25.69
C ARG A 436 6.76 -68.34 -24.45
#